data_910d4fbb75fabd7e703c697a7554bfa6
#
_entry.id   910d4fbb75fabd7e703c697a7554bfa6
#
_cell.length_a   1.000
_cell.length_b   1.000
_cell.length_c   1.000
_cell.angle_alpha   90.00
_cell.angle_beta   90.00
_cell.angle_gamma   90.00
#
_symmetry.space_group_name_H-M   'P 1'
#
loop_
_entity.id
_entity.type
_entity.pdbx_description
1 polymer ?
#
loop_
_entity_poly.entity_id
_entity_poly.type
_entity_poly.pdbx_seq_one_letter_code
_entity_poly.pdbx_strand_id
1 'polypeptide(L)'
;LEPCRGDLENLGVTIHYYDPFFFANLRDLSSIPPSRYENITIDSVRSLIYTSGTTGLPKGVIFGTGRDLVTAYSTAKYLRLTPKDRMYTCMPLYHGAAHGLCTTPCIHAGATIVLGRKFSHKTFWPEVAQSRANIMQYVGELCRYLLNGPPNEYERKHCVEVAWGNGMRPDVWEPFRERFGIPIINELYAATDGLGATFNRNRGPFTANCIGLRGLIWHWRHGDDEVRVKMDVDTEDIMRDANGFAMKCGVNEPGQVLHRLDANLLDPVPGYYKNEKATVDRRISDVFKKGDLWVQSISLAD
;
A
#
# COMPACT_ATOMS: atom_id res chain seq x y z
N LEU A 1 -16.53 9.67 16.15
CA LEU A 1 -16.30 9.05 17.48
C LEU A 1 -17.38 9.42 18.50
N GLU A 2 -18.02 10.57 18.38
CA GLU A 2 -19.07 11.02 19.32
C GLU A 2 -20.19 9.98 19.57
N PRO A 3 -20.73 9.28 18.54
CA PRO A 3 -21.74 8.24 18.76
C PRO A 3 -21.27 7.05 19.60
N CYS A 4 -19.97 6.80 19.65
CA CYS A 4 -19.37 5.67 20.40
C CYS A 4 -18.69 6.11 21.69
N ARG A 5 -18.86 7.36 22.11
CA ARG A 5 -18.16 7.93 23.26
C ARG A 5 -18.42 7.14 24.54
N GLY A 6 -19.69 6.91 24.85
CA GLY A 6 -20.07 6.18 26.06
C GLY A 6 -19.50 4.77 26.13
N ASP A 7 -19.49 4.07 25.00
CA ASP A 7 -18.94 2.72 24.92
C ASP A 7 -17.42 2.70 25.14
N LEU A 8 -16.71 3.70 24.60
CA LEU A 8 -15.26 3.82 24.78
C LEU A 8 -14.88 4.22 26.20
N GLU A 9 -15.63 5.14 26.81
CA GLU A 9 -15.43 5.56 28.22
C GLU A 9 -15.70 4.39 29.18
N ASN A 10 -16.72 3.55 28.93
CA ASN A 10 -16.99 2.35 29.68
C ASN A 10 -15.88 1.28 29.60
N LEU A 11 -15.11 1.31 28.52
CA LEU A 11 -13.92 0.46 28.34
C LEU A 11 -12.65 1.08 28.96
N GLY A 12 -12.76 2.20 29.69
CA GLY A 12 -11.63 2.90 30.29
C GLY A 12 -10.75 3.66 29.29
N VAL A 13 -11.26 3.94 28.10
CA VAL A 13 -10.54 4.70 27.07
C VAL A 13 -10.69 6.18 27.33
N THR A 14 -9.57 6.90 27.51
CA THR A 14 -9.56 8.36 27.56
C THR A 14 -9.64 8.94 26.16
N ILE A 15 -10.67 9.76 25.91
CA ILE A 15 -10.89 10.39 24.62
C ILE A 15 -10.41 11.84 24.66
N HIS A 16 -9.48 12.17 23.76
CA HIS A 16 -9.01 13.53 23.55
C HIS A 16 -9.54 14.09 22.22
N TYR A 17 -10.20 15.25 22.29
CA TYR A 17 -10.66 15.96 21.09
C TYR A 17 -9.63 16.99 20.67
N TYR A 18 -9.34 17.01 19.36
CA TYR A 18 -8.47 18.03 18.77
C TYR A 18 -9.31 19.09 18.10
N ASP A 19 -9.27 20.28 18.62
CA ASP A 19 -9.80 21.47 17.98
C ASP A 19 -8.69 22.24 17.22
N PRO A 20 -9.01 23.21 16.39
CA PRO A 20 -8.01 24.01 15.68
C PRO A 20 -7.01 24.73 16.59
N PHE A 21 -7.36 24.96 17.86
CA PHE A 21 -6.53 25.65 18.85
C PHE A 21 -5.68 24.69 19.69
N PHE A 22 -5.93 23.38 19.61
CA PHE A 22 -5.19 22.39 20.37
C PHE A 22 -3.68 22.53 20.19
N PHE A 23 -3.23 22.62 18.95
CA PHE A 23 -1.80 22.73 18.62
C PHE A 23 -1.21 24.09 19.02
N ALA A 24 -2.00 25.15 19.02
CA ALA A 24 -1.56 26.47 19.46
C ALA A 24 -1.29 26.52 20.98
N ASN A 25 -1.92 25.63 21.74
CA ASN A 25 -1.79 25.54 23.19
C ASN A 25 -0.80 24.45 23.65
N LEU A 26 -0.22 23.68 22.72
CA LEU A 26 0.84 22.73 23.06
C LEU A 26 2.09 23.50 23.50
N ARG A 27 2.52 23.23 24.72
CA ARG A 27 3.82 23.70 25.20
C ARG A 27 4.92 22.92 24.47
N ASP A 28 6.12 23.51 24.46
CA ASP A 28 7.27 22.91 23.84
C ASP A 28 7.49 21.46 24.32
N LEU A 29 7.37 20.52 23.37
CA LEU A 29 7.59 19.08 23.60
C LEU A 29 9.05 18.74 23.32
N SER A 30 9.99 19.57 23.75
CA SER A 30 11.41 19.49 23.43
C SER A 30 12.10 18.18 23.85
N SER A 31 11.45 17.33 24.64
CA SER A 31 12.01 16.01 24.98
C SER A 31 10.94 14.94 25.09
N ILE A 32 10.99 14.00 24.16
CA ILE A 32 10.30 12.71 24.36
C ILE A 32 11.18 11.88 25.27
N PRO A 33 10.67 11.36 26.41
CA PRO A 33 11.48 10.57 27.34
C PRO A 33 12.15 9.39 26.62
N PRO A 34 13.46 9.20 26.74
CA PRO A 34 14.19 8.07 26.14
C PRO A 34 13.60 6.70 26.47
N SER A 35 13.03 6.54 27.66
CA SER A 35 12.37 5.32 28.14
C SER A 35 11.24 4.80 27.25
N ARG A 36 10.67 5.62 26.37
CA ARG A 36 9.65 5.16 25.42
C ARG A 36 10.20 4.33 24.27
N TYR A 37 11.53 4.28 24.10
CA TYR A 37 12.19 3.56 22.99
C TYR A 37 12.94 2.31 23.45
N GLU A 38 13.06 2.11 24.76
CA GLU A 38 13.99 1.13 25.35
C GLU A 38 13.66 -0.34 25.06
N ASN A 39 12.49 -0.67 24.53
CA ASN A 39 12.09 -2.05 24.26
C ASN A 39 11.49 -2.24 22.89
N ILE A 40 11.71 -1.33 21.95
CA ILE A 40 11.20 -1.47 20.59
C ILE A 40 12.15 -2.37 19.80
N THR A 41 11.60 -3.49 19.32
CA THR A 41 12.28 -4.43 18.42
C THR A 41 11.70 -4.35 17.01
N ILE A 42 12.31 -5.05 16.07
CA ILE A 42 11.79 -5.17 14.70
C ILE A 42 10.41 -5.83 14.68
N ASP A 43 10.09 -6.67 15.66
CA ASP A 43 8.82 -7.40 15.78
C ASP A 43 7.76 -6.63 16.56
N SER A 44 8.14 -5.49 17.17
CA SER A 44 7.19 -4.66 17.90
C SER A 44 6.07 -4.16 16.99
N VAL A 45 4.82 -4.35 17.43
CA VAL A 45 3.65 -3.83 16.71
C VAL A 45 3.67 -2.30 16.73
N ARG A 46 3.70 -1.69 15.57
CA ARG A 46 3.70 -0.24 15.43
C ARG A 46 2.33 0.33 15.14
N SER A 47 1.58 -0.31 14.27
CA SER A 47 0.24 0.12 13.90
C SER A 47 -0.64 -1.05 13.49
N LEU A 48 -1.95 -0.82 13.52
CA LEU A 48 -2.95 -1.70 12.96
C LEU A 48 -3.61 -0.98 11.79
N ILE A 49 -3.57 -1.60 10.61
CA ILE A 49 -4.25 -1.09 9.42
C ILE A 49 -5.42 -1.99 9.13
N TYR A 50 -6.62 -1.43 9.15
CA TYR A 50 -7.83 -2.19 8.93
C TYR A 50 -8.11 -2.37 7.43
N THR A 51 -8.42 -3.60 7.04
CA THR A 51 -8.89 -3.95 5.69
C THR A 51 -10.35 -4.37 5.75
N SER A 52 -11.10 -4.01 4.70
CA SER A 52 -12.45 -4.54 4.50
C SER A 52 -12.32 -6.02 4.13
N GLY A 53 -12.51 -6.91 5.07
CA GLY A 53 -12.54 -8.34 4.75
C GLY A 53 -13.73 -8.67 3.85
N THR A 54 -13.53 -9.52 2.84
CA THR A 54 -14.58 -9.97 1.90
C THR A 54 -15.76 -10.69 2.59
N THR A 55 -15.59 -11.14 3.82
CA THR A 55 -16.54 -12.02 4.52
C THR A 55 -16.98 -11.52 5.90
N GLY A 56 -16.87 -10.23 6.25
CA GLY A 56 -17.31 -9.78 7.56
C GLY A 56 -16.75 -8.46 8.07
N LEU A 57 -16.53 -8.37 9.37
CA LEU A 57 -16.00 -7.18 10.04
C LEU A 57 -14.56 -6.89 9.58
N PRO A 58 -14.17 -5.60 9.52
CA PRO A 58 -12.81 -5.20 9.17
C PRO A 58 -11.76 -5.90 10.04
N LYS A 59 -10.69 -6.41 9.41
CA LYS A 59 -9.60 -7.10 10.08
C LYS A 59 -8.41 -6.15 10.28
N GLY A 60 -7.89 -6.07 11.49
CA GLY A 60 -6.71 -5.25 11.81
C GLY A 60 -5.42 -5.97 11.42
N VAL A 61 -4.80 -5.58 10.32
CA VAL A 61 -3.51 -6.11 9.88
C VAL A 61 -2.41 -5.53 10.76
N ILE A 62 -1.56 -6.39 11.29
CA ILE A 62 -0.42 -5.98 12.13
C ILE A 62 0.69 -5.43 11.25
N PHE A 63 1.05 -4.17 11.49
CA PHE A 63 2.26 -3.56 10.95
C PHE A 63 3.32 -3.50 12.04
N GLY A 64 4.32 -4.37 11.92
CA GLY A 64 5.49 -4.38 12.78
C GLY A 64 6.51 -3.32 12.36
N THR A 65 7.38 -2.95 13.30
CA THR A 65 8.45 -1.97 13.08
C THR A 65 9.37 -2.38 11.91
N GLY A 66 9.75 -3.64 11.83
CA GLY A 66 10.61 -4.15 10.74
C GLY A 66 9.96 -3.99 9.37
N ARG A 67 8.68 -4.32 9.25
CA ARG A 67 7.93 -4.15 8.00
C ARG A 67 7.87 -2.68 7.57
N ASP A 68 7.56 -1.78 8.51
CA ASP A 68 7.53 -0.34 8.24
C ASP A 68 8.88 0.19 7.76
N LEU A 69 9.97 -0.23 8.40
CA LEU A 69 11.33 0.17 8.01
C LEU A 69 11.69 -0.32 6.61
N VAL A 70 11.39 -1.59 6.29
CA VAL A 70 11.64 -2.17 4.96
C VAL A 70 10.80 -1.46 3.89
N THR A 71 9.51 -1.21 4.16
CA THR A 71 8.61 -0.50 3.25
C THR A 71 9.08 0.93 3.03
N ALA A 72 9.43 1.65 4.11
CA ALA A 72 9.94 3.01 4.06
C ALA A 72 11.22 3.11 3.22
N TYR A 73 12.22 2.29 3.52
CA TYR A 73 13.48 2.23 2.80
C TYR A 73 13.29 1.88 1.32
N SER A 74 12.56 0.79 1.05
CA SER A 74 12.36 0.29 -0.31
C SER A 74 11.63 1.30 -1.19
N THR A 75 10.56 1.93 -0.67
CA THR A 75 9.79 2.93 -1.40
C THR A 75 10.61 4.22 -1.60
N ALA A 76 11.30 4.70 -0.57
CA ALA A 76 12.16 5.87 -0.68
C ALA A 76 13.27 5.67 -1.72
N LYS A 77 13.91 4.50 -1.70
CA LYS A 77 14.95 4.14 -2.68
C LYS A 77 14.37 3.98 -4.09
N TYR A 78 13.22 3.36 -4.22
CA TYR A 78 12.55 3.18 -5.51
C TYR A 78 12.19 4.51 -6.15
N LEU A 79 11.59 5.42 -5.40
CA LEU A 79 11.25 6.77 -5.85
C LEU A 79 12.46 7.71 -5.91
N ARG A 80 13.59 7.31 -5.33
CA ARG A 80 14.79 8.15 -5.14
C ARG A 80 14.50 9.43 -4.37
N LEU A 81 13.70 9.29 -3.30
CA LEU A 81 13.33 10.43 -2.46
C LEU A 81 14.55 11.08 -1.81
N THR A 82 14.48 12.39 -1.72
CA THR A 82 15.47 13.25 -1.07
C THR A 82 14.76 14.25 -0.15
N PRO A 83 15.46 14.93 0.75
CA PRO A 83 14.89 16.01 1.55
C PRO A 83 14.29 17.18 0.76
N LYS A 84 14.59 17.29 -0.54
CA LYS A 84 14.04 18.33 -1.41
C LYS A 84 12.67 18.00 -1.97
N ASP A 85 12.27 16.72 -1.91
CA ASP A 85 11.01 16.27 -2.47
C ASP A 85 9.82 16.63 -1.56
N ARG A 86 8.69 16.85 -2.20
CA ARG A 86 7.42 17.22 -1.57
C ARG A 86 6.34 16.32 -2.15
N MET A 87 5.85 15.38 -1.34
CA MET A 87 4.84 14.42 -1.76
C MET A 87 3.46 14.85 -1.26
N TYR A 88 2.54 15.08 -2.19
CA TYR A 88 1.16 15.39 -1.87
C TYR A 88 0.34 14.11 -1.75
N THR A 89 -0.45 14.03 -0.69
CA THR A 89 -1.51 13.02 -0.52
C THR A 89 -2.76 13.63 0.08
N CYS A 90 -3.93 13.22 -0.40
CA CYS A 90 -5.22 13.50 0.21
C CYS A 90 -5.90 12.22 0.74
N MET A 91 -5.15 11.13 0.77
CA MET A 91 -5.62 9.86 1.31
C MET A 91 -5.56 9.86 2.84
N PRO A 92 -6.49 9.16 3.51
CA PRO A 92 -6.44 9.00 4.97
C PRO A 92 -5.15 8.32 5.41
N LEU A 93 -4.43 8.90 6.39
CA LEU A 93 -3.14 8.36 6.85
C LEU A 93 -3.24 7.00 7.53
N TYR A 94 -4.44 6.61 7.98
CA TYR A 94 -4.70 5.26 8.51
C TYR A 94 -4.86 4.19 7.42
N HIS A 95 -4.93 4.58 6.13
CA HIS A 95 -4.98 3.65 5.02
C HIS A 95 -3.57 3.21 4.63
N GLY A 96 -3.41 1.90 4.35
CA GLY A 96 -2.09 1.31 4.03
C GLY A 96 -1.35 2.00 2.89
N ALA A 97 -2.07 2.48 1.87
CA ALA A 97 -1.47 3.24 0.78
C ALA A 97 -0.85 4.57 1.26
N ALA A 98 -1.59 5.39 2.04
CA ALA A 98 -1.04 6.65 2.53
C ALA A 98 0.07 6.41 3.56
N HIS A 99 -0.08 5.40 4.42
CA HIS A 99 0.93 5.03 5.40
C HIS A 99 2.23 4.56 4.73
N GLY A 100 2.16 3.49 3.94
CA GLY A 100 3.33 2.83 3.36
C GLY A 100 3.91 3.49 2.11
N LEU A 101 3.08 4.21 1.32
CA LEU A 101 3.55 4.79 0.06
C LEU A 101 3.86 6.28 0.14
N CYS A 102 3.44 6.98 1.22
CA CYS A 102 3.71 8.40 1.41
C CYS A 102 4.38 8.67 2.75
N THR A 103 3.72 8.36 3.87
CA THR A 103 4.15 8.82 5.20
C THR A 103 5.51 8.24 5.59
N THR A 104 5.64 6.92 5.64
CA THR A 104 6.87 6.27 6.09
C THR A 104 8.08 6.52 5.19
N PRO A 105 7.96 6.46 3.84
CA PRO A 105 9.10 6.76 2.97
C PRO A 105 9.51 8.23 3.00
N CYS A 106 8.58 9.18 3.14
CA CYS A 106 8.93 10.58 3.29
C CYS A 106 9.66 10.86 4.61
N ILE A 107 9.20 10.28 5.72
CA ILE A 107 9.91 10.38 7.01
C ILE A 107 11.32 9.78 6.89
N HIS A 108 11.44 8.60 6.28
CA HIS A 108 12.74 7.94 6.08
C HIS A 108 13.72 8.79 5.26
N ALA A 109 13.24 9.43 4.20
CA ALA A 109 14.06 10.24 3.30
C ALA A 109 14.28 11.70 3.77
N GLY A 110 13.59 12.14 4.84
CA GLY A 110 13.54 13.53 5.24
C GLY A 110 12.77 14.43 4.27
N ALA A 111 11.91 13.84 3.42
CA ALA A 111 11.10 14.54 2.44
C ALA A 111 9.87 15.20 3.09
N THR A 112 9.29 16.19 2.43
CA THR A 112 8.10 16.88 2.92
C THR A 112 6.83 16.10 2.57
N ILE A 113 5.95 15.88 3.56
CA ILE A 113 4.60 15.38 3.34
C ILE A 113 3.66 16.56 3.25
N VAL A 114 2.92 16.67 2.14
CA VAL A 114 1.87 17.66 1.92
C VAL A 114 0.52 16.97 2.06
N LEU A 115 -0.22 17.33 3.11
CA LEU A 115 -1.50 16.70 3.42
C LEU A 115 -2.66 17.54 2.91
N GLY A 116 -3.39 17.01 1.92
CA GLY A 116 -4.71 17.51 1.57
C GLY A 116 -5.72 17.10 2.65
N ARG A 117 -6.58 18.01 3.04
CA ARG A 117 -7.59 17.75 4.09
C ARG A 117 -8.55 16.64 3.74
N LYS A 118 -8.95 16.58 2.47
CA LYS A 118 -9.81 15.55 1.87
C LYS A 118 -9.70 15.60 0.36
N PHE A 119 -10.03 14.52 -0.32
CA PHE A 119 -10.14 14.54 -1.77
C PHE A 119 -11.27 15.47 -2.22
N SER A 120 -10.95 16.35 -3.17
CA SER A 120 -11.93 17.18 -3.91
C SER A 120 -11.33 17.59 -5.25
N HIS A 121 -12.00 17.30 -6.37
CA HIS A 121 -11.54 17.72 -7.69
C HIS A 121 -11.42 19.25 -7.82
N LYS A 122 -12.14 20.02 -6.99
CA LYS A 122 -12.07 21.49 -6.99
C LYS A 122 -10.79 22.02 -6.34
N THR A 123 -10.31 21.37 -5.28
CA THR A 123 -9.19 21.88 -4.47
C THR A 123 -7.89 21.12 -4.73
N PHE A 124 -7.93 19.94 -5.34
CA PHE A 124 -6.77 19.09 -5.56
C PHE A 124 -5.63 19.82 -6.28
N TRP A 125 -5.88 20.29 -7.49
CA TRP A 125 -4.83 20.96 -8.28
C TRP A 125 -4.38 22.29 -7.69
N PRO A 126 -5.26 23.17 -7.16
CA PRO A 126 -4.83 24.32 -6.36
C PRO A 126 -3.90 23.97 -5.19
N GLU A 127 -4.23 22.96 -4.39
CA GLU A 127 -3.40 22.53 -3.26
C GLU A 127 -2.05 21.97 -3.74
N VAL A 128 -2.04 21.13 -4.77
CA VAL A 128 -0.82 20.57 -5.37
C VAL A 128 0.09 21.68 -5.92
N ALA A 129 -0.47 22.66 -6.66
CA ALA A 129 0.29 23.77 -7.22
C ALA A 129 0.85 24.69 -6.13
N GLN A 130 0.02 25.11 -5.17
CA GLN A 130 0.41 26.01 -4.08
C GLN A 130 1.48 25.38 -3.17
N SER A 131 1.38 24.08 -2.91
CA SER A 131 2.34 23.36 -2.10
C SER A 131 3.67 23.09 -2.81
N ARG A 132 3.75 23.32 -4.12
CA ARG A 132 4.90 22.95 -4.98
C ARG A 132 5.28 21.48 -4.84
N ALA A 133 4.29 20.60 -4.69
CA ALA A 133 4.54 19.18 -4.66
C ALA A 133 5.06 18.70 -6.02
N ASN A 134 6.16 17.95 -6.02
CA ASN A 134 6.75 17.35 -7.23
C ASN A 134 6.39 15.87 -7.37
N ILE A 135 5.79 15.27 -6.33
CA ILE A 135 5.24 13.93 -6.35
C ILE A 135 3.81 13.99 -5.84
N MET A 136 2.89 13.34 -6.55
CA MET A 136 1.53 13.11 -6.05
C MET A 136 1.29 11.64 -5.80
N GLN A 137 0.69 11.34 -4.65
CA GLN A 137 0.20 10.00 -4.38
C GLN A 137 -1.23 9.85 -4.89
N TYR A 138 -1.53 8.68 -5.49
CA TYR A 138 -2.87 8.37 -5.95
C TYR A 138 -3.32 6.95 -5.59
N VAL A 139 -4.62 6.72 -5.70
CA VAL A 139 -5.25 5.43 -5.99
C VAL A 139 -6.03 5.58 -7.30
N GLY A 140 -6.20 4.51 -8.06
CA GLY A 140 -6.72 4.58 -9.43
C GLY A 140 -8.04 5.33 -9.58
N GLU A 141 -8.99 5.15 -8.67
CA GLU A 141 -10.27 5.86 -8.68
C GLU A 141 -10.12 7.38 -8.48
N LEU A 142 -9.14 7.82 -7.67
CA LEU A 142 -8.84 9.25 -7.55
C LEU A 142 -8.46 9.85 -8.91
N CYS A 143 -7.62 9.16 -9.67
CA CYS A 143 -7.23 9.59 -11.00
C CYS A 143 -8.41 9.65 -11.96
N ARG A 144 -9.32 8.67 -11.90
CA ARG A 144 -10.55 8.67 -12.66
C ARG A 144 -11.46 9.85 -12.32
N TYR A 145 -11.65 10.16 -11.03
CA TYR A 145 -12.43 11.32 -10.60
C TYR A 145 -11.82 12.64 -11.06
N LEU A 146 -10.49 12.77 -11.01
CA LEU A 146 -9.81 13.96 -11.52
C LEU A 146 -9.98 14.09 -13.04
N LEU A 147 -9.85 12.98 -13.77
CA LEU A 147 -10.00 12.95 -15.23
C LEU A 147 -11.41 13.31 -15.69
N ASN A 148 -12.42 12.83 -14.96
CA ASN A 148 -13.83 13.12 -15.26
C ASN A 148 -14.32 14.47 -14.69
N GLY A 149 -13.51 15.12 -13.88
CA GLY A 149 -13.83 16.43 -13.33
C GLY A 149 -13.79 17.55 -14.36
N PRO A 150 -14.48 18.69 -14.09
CA PRO A 150 -14.40 19.86 -14.97
C PRO A 150 -12.97 20.40 -15.01
N PRO A 151 -12.56 21.07 -16.11
CA PRO A 151 -11.26 21.70 -16.20
C PRO A 151 -10.99 22.68 -15.06
N ASN A 152 -9.72 22.71 -14.60
CA ASN A 152 -9.25 23.61 -13.57
C ASN A 152 -8.01 24.35 -14.07
N GLU A 153 -7.92 25.63 -13.76
CA GLU A 153 -6.79 26.46 -14.23
C GLU A 153 -5.41 26.02 -13.70
N TYR A 154 -5.38 25.23 -12.60
CA TYR A 154 -4.14 24.73 -11.99
C TYR A 154 -3.69 23.37 -12.52
N GLU A 155 -4.47 22.70 -13.38
CA GLU A 155 -4.16 21.36 -13.91
C GLU A 155 -2.79 21.23 -14.57
N ARG A 156 -2.21 22.34 -15.03
CA ARG A 156 -0.89 22.41 -15.63
C ARG A 156 0.03 23.48 -15.00
N LYS A 157 -0.39 24.06 -13.89
CA LYS A 157 0.40 25.07 -13.15
C LYS A 157 1.10 24.47 -11.94
N HIS A 158 1.33 23.16 -11.93
CA HIS A 158 1.99 22.44 -10.84
C HIS A 158 3.40 21.96 -11.24
N CYS A 159 4.15 21.49 -10.26
CA CYS A 159 5.50 20.95 -10.42
C CYS A 159 5.57 19.41 -10.38
N VAL A 160 4.42 18.71 -10.49
CA VAL A 160 4.41 17.25 -10.37
C VAL A 160 5.14 16.60 -11.53
N GLU A 161 6.17 15.86 -11.20
CA GLU A 161 6.95 15.04 -12.14
C GLU A 161 6.57 13.57 -12.08
N VAL A 162 6.09 13.12 -10.91
CA VAL A 162 5.79 11.71 -10.65
C VAL A 162 4.41 11.59 -10.02
N ALA A 163 3.53 10.82 -10.65
CA ALA A 163 2.37 10.22 -10.00
C ALA A 163 2.77 8.84 -9.47
N TRP A 164 2.54 8.59 -8.19
CA TRP A 164 2.92 7.38 -7.48
C TRP A 164 1.72 6.76 -6.76
N GLY A 165 1.38 5.54 -7.08
CA GLY A 165 0.22 4.90 -6.45
C GLY A 165 -0.06 3.50 -6.94
N ASN A 166 -1.30 3.11 -6.84
CA ASN A 166 -1.79 1.79 -7.23
C ASN A 166 -3.18 1.85 -7.87
N GLY A 167 -3.46 0.89 -8.77
CA GLY A 167 -4.76 0.69 -9.36
C GLY A 167 -5.11 1.65 -10.50
N MET A 168 -4.13 2.25 -11.17
CA MET A 168 -4.36 3.04 -12.38
C MET A 168 -4.82 2.11 -13.52
N ARG A 169 -6.05 2.28 -13.96
CA ARG A 169 -6.59 1.45 -15.05
C ARG A 169 -6.04 1.88 -16.41
N PRO A 170 -5.92 0.94 -17.37
CA PRO A 170 -5.40 1.23 -18.70
C PRO A 170 -6.14 2.35 -19.43
N ASP A 171 -7.48 2.43 -19.28
CA ASP A 171 -8.33 3.46 -19.88
C ASP A 171 -8.11 4.86 -19.27
N VAL A 172 -7.53 4.96 -18.08
CA VAL A 172 -7.23 6.21 -17.37
C VAL A 172 -5.78 6.66 -17.60
N TRP A 173 -4.85 5.75 -17.83
CA TRP A 173 -3.40 5.99 -17.82
C TRP A 173 -2.94 7.12 -18.74
N GLU A 174 -3.10 6.94 -20.06
CA GLU A 174 -2.64 7.95 -21.03
C GLU A 174 -3.47 9.24 -20.98
N PRO A 175 -4.83 9.20 -20.92
CA PRO A 175 -5.59 10.43 -20.75
C PRO A 175 -5.21 11.24 -19.52
N PHE A 176 -4.90 10.57 -18.40
CA PHE A 176 -4.44 11.25 -17.18
C PHE A 176 -3.07 11.91 -17.37
N ARG A 177 -2.13 11.18 -17.94
CA ARG A 177 -0.79 11.66 -18.24
C ARG A 177 -0.83 12.89 -19.15
N GLU A 178 -1.60 12.82 -20.20
CA GLU A 178 -1.73 13.88 -21.20
C GLU A 178 -2.45 15.11 -20.65
N ARG A 179 -3.62 14.93 -20.02
CA ARG A 179 -4.43 16.05 -19.52
C ARG A 179 -3.65 16.86 -18.49
N PHE A 180 -3.03 16.19 -17.52
CA PHE A 180 -2.35 16.87 -16.42
C PHE A 180 -0.87 17.13 -16.68
N GLY A 181 -0.30 16.62 -17.74
CA GLY A 181 1.10 16.87 -18.11
C GLY A 181 2.11 16.21 -17.17
N ILE A 182 1.76 15.05 -16.58
CA ILE A 182 2.62 14.32 -15.65
C ILE A 182 3.44 13.30 -16.43
N PRO A 183 4.78 13.45 -16.51
CA PRO A 183 5.60 12.62 -17.39
C PRO A 183 5.79 11.19 -16.90
N ILE A 184 5.72 10.96 -15.60
CA ILE A 184 6.02 9.66 -14.99
C ILE A 184 4.83 9.19 -14.16
N ILE A 185 4.27 8.03 -14.51
CA ILE A 185 3.31 7.31 -13.68
C ILE A 185 3.99 6.05 -13.17
N ASN A 186 4.20 5.96 -11.88
CA ASN A 186 4.74 4.79 -11.22
C ASN A 186 3.58 4.02 -10.57
N GLU A 187 3.52 2.75 -10.87
CA GLU A 187 2.45 1.86 -10.40
C GLU A 187 2.99 0.83 -9.43
N LEU A 188 2.17 0.43 -8.49
CA LEU A 188 2.44 -0.59 -7.49
C LEU A 188 1.27 -1.58 -7.46
N TYR A 189 1.59 -2.84 -7.26
CA TYR A 189 0.63 -3.85 -6.88
C TYR A 189 1.06 -4.51 -5.57
N ALA A 190 0.25 -4.36 -4.52
CA ALA A 190 0.45 -4.96 -3.20
C ALA A 190 -0.87 -5.01 -2.43
N ALA A 191 -0.97 -5.93 -1.47
CA ALA A 191 -2.04 -5.93 -0.48
C ALA A 191 -1.52 -5.51 0.89
N THR A 192 -2.39 -4.88 1.68
CA THR A 192 -2.05 -4.46 3.05
C THR A 192 -1.63 -5.65 3.90
N ASP A 193 -2.27 -6.79 3.73
CA ASP A 193 -2.01 -8.05 4.44
C ASP A 193 -1.21 -9.05 3.60
N GLY A 194 -0.84 -8.71 2.35
CA GLY A 194 -0.07 -9.55 1.44
C GLY A 194 1.43 -9.60 1.75
N LEU A 195 2.09 -10.57 1.13
CA LEU A 195 3.53 -10.63 0.99
C LEU A 195 3.93 -10.13 -0.39
N GLY A 196 5.06 -9.44 -0.43
CA GLY A 196 5.65 -8.93 -1.66
C GLY A 196 4.88 -7.74 -2.24
N ALA A 197 5.51 -7.14 -3.23
CA ALA A 197 4.94 -6.08 -4.04
C ALA A 197 5.58 -6.10 -5.42
N THR A 198 4.85 -5.69 -6.43
CA THR A 198 5.43 -5.42 -7.74
C THR A 198 5.42 -3.94 -8.02
N PHE A 199 6.44 -3.48 -8.73
CA PHE A 199 6.62 -2.07 -9.02
C PHE A 199 6.85 -1.86 -10.50
N ASN A 200 6.18 -0.86 -11.06
CA ASN A 200 6.43 -0.36 -12.40
C ASN A 200 6.89 1.09 -12.35
N ARG A 201 8.15 1.34 -12.67
CA ARG A 201 8.68 2.67 -12.89
C ARG A 201 8.56 3.02 -14.36
N ASN A 202 7.39 3.49 -14.74
CA ASN A 202 7.10 3.76 -16.13
C ASN A 202 7.84 5.02 -16.63
N ARG A 203 8.41 4.88 -17.82
CA ARG A 203 9.06 5.97 -18.56
C ARG A 203 8.74 5.92 -20.05
N GLY A 204 7.60 5.42 -20.42
CA GLY A 204 7.20 5.38 -21.82
C GLY A 204 6.34 4.17 -22.20
N PRO A 205 6.08 3.99 -23.50
CA PRO A 205 5.08 3.01 -23.98
C PRO A 205 5.37 1.57 -23.58
N PHE A 206 6.65 1.17 -23.47
CA PHE A 206 7.05 -0.21 -23.18
C PHE A 206 6.48 -0.74 -21.85
N THR A 207 6.31 0.14 -20.86
CA THR A 207 5.82 -0.25 -19.53
C THR A 207 4.52 0.44 -19.16
N ALA A 208 3.87 1.10 -20.11
CA ALA A 208 2.53 1.66 -19.90
C ALA A 208 1.54 0.52 -19.58
N ASN A 209 0.60 0.83 -18.71
CA ASN A 209 -0.46 -0.11 -18.28
C ASN A 209 0.02 -1.39 -17.56
N CYS A 210 1.28 -1.43 -17.13
CA CYS A 210 1.81 -2.54 -16.34
C CYS A 210 1.84 -2.18 -14.85
N ILE A 211 1.39 -3.11 -14.02
CA ILE A 211 1.45 -2.95 -12.55
C ILE A 211 2.81 -3.36 -11.95
N GLY A 212 3.68 -3.95 -12.74
CA GLY A 212 5.01 -4.35 -12.27
C GLY A 212 5.88 -4.90 -13.40
N LEU A 213 7.19 -4.83 -13.16
CA LEU A 213 8.20 -5.36 -14.04
C LEU A 213 9.14 -6.29 -13.29
N ARG A 214 9.32 -7.49 -13.82
CA ARG A 214 10.25 -8.50 -13.31
C ARG A 214 11.20 -8.87 -14.44
N GLY A 215 12.49 -8.58 -14.28
CA GLY A 215 13.54 -8.94 -15.26
C GLY A 215 14.00 -10.39 -15.12
N LEU A 216 14.79 -10.86 -16.09
CA LEU A 216 15.34 -12.24 -16.12
C LEU A 216 16.14 -12.59 -14.86
N ILE A 217 16.96 -11.66 -14.35
CA ILE A 217 17.74 -11.88 -13.12
C ILE A 217 16.82 -12.08 -11.91
N TRP A 218 15.74 -11.32 -11.86
CA TRP A 218 14.75 -11.48 -10.79
C TRP A 218 14.08 -12.86 -10.86
N HIS A 219 13.64 -13.28 -12.04
CA HIS A 219 13.06 -14.63 -12.24
C HIS A 219 14.03 -15.76 -11.93
N TRP A 220 15.27 -15.59 -12.32
CA TRP A 220 16.32 -16.58 -12.00
C TRP A 220 16.52 -16.72 -10.48
N ARG A 221 16.45 -15.62 -9.73
CA ARG A 221 16.70 -15.63 -8.28
C ARG A 221 15.46 -15.95 -7.44
N HIS A 222 14.29 -15.53 -7.88
CA HIS A 222 13.04 -15.53 -7.08
C HIS A 222 11.87 -16.22 -7.78
N GLY A 223 12.08 -16.82 -8.94
CA GLY A 223 11.00 -17.43 -9.72
C GLY A 223 10.34 -18.63 -9.04
N ASP A 224 11.01 -19.23 -8.05
CA ASP A 224 10.44 -20.32 -7.24
C ASP A 224 9.82 -19.83 -5.91
N ASP A 225 10.00 -18.57 -5.57
CA ASP A 225 9.46 -18.00 -4.34
C ASP A 225 8.16 -17.21 -4.58
N GLU A 226 7.92 -16.76 -5.82
CA GLU A 226 6.69 -16.11 -6.25
C GLU A 226 6.18 -16.77 -7.53
N VAL A 227 5.05 -17.44 -7.45
CA VAL A 227 4.47 -18.18 -8.59
C VAL A 227 3.02 -17.77 -8.81
N ARG A 228 2.55 -17.94 -10.05
CA ARG A 228 1.15 -17.78 -10.41
C ARG A 228 0.54 -19.14 -10.67
N VAL A 229 -0.58 -19.42 -10.01
CA VAL A 229 -1.32 -20.68 -10.13
C VAL A 229 -2.69 -20.42 -10.73
N LYS A 230 -3.17 -21.39 -11.51
CA LYS A 230 -4.49 -21.35 -12.11
C LYS A 230 -5.55 -21.40 -11.03
N MET A 231 -6.60 -20.61 -11.24
CA MET A 231 -7.79 -20.59 -10.39
C MET A 231 -9.03 -20.90 -11.19
N ASP A 232 -9.96 -21.58 -10.57
CA ASP A 232 -11.33 -21.64 -11.03
C ASP A 232 -12.00 -20.30 -10.74
N VAL A 233 -12.59 -19.66 -11.77
CA VAL A 233 -13.16 -18.32 -11.67
C VAL A 233 -14.47 -18.30 -10.88
N ASP A 234 -15.19 -19.43 -10.86
CA ASP A 234 -16.49 -19.53 -10.23
C ASP A 234 -16.39 -19.86 -8.73
N THR A 235 -15.41 -20.73 -8.38
CA THR A 235 -15.21 -21.17 -6.98
C THR A 235 -14.10 -20.43 -6.25
N GLU A 236 -13.27 -19.68 -6.98
CA GLU A 236 -12.03 -19.04 -6.49
C GLU A 236 -11.01 -20.03 -5.89
N ASP A 237 -11.14 -21.32 -6.21
CA ASP A 237 -10.23 -22.34 -5.76
C ASP A 237 -9.02 -22.52 -6.68
N ILE A 238 -7.87 -22.88 -6.09
CA ILE A 238 -6.67 -23.23 -6.86
C ILE A 238 -6.91 -24.53 -7.62
N MET A 239 -6.74 -24.48 -8.92
CA MET A 239 -6.83 -25.66 -9.77
C MET A 239 -5.64 -26.60 -9.52
N ARG A 240 -5.95 -27.89 -9.31
CA ARG A 240 -4.95 -28.92 -9.01
C ARG A 240 -4.91 -29.99 -10.10
N ASP A 241 -3.73 -30.57 -10.31
CA ASP A 241 -3.54 -31.71 -11.21
C ASP A 241 -4.05 -33.03 -10.61
N ALA A 242 -3.91 -34.13 -11.36
CA ALA A 242 -4.31 -35.47 -10.92
C ALA A 242 -3.56 -35.97 -9.66
N ASN A 243 -2.41 -35.37 -9.31
CA ASN A 243 -1.63 -35.69 -8.12
C ASN A 243 -1.99 -34.79 -6.94
N GLY A 244 -2.92 -33.86 -7.13
CA GLY A 244 -3.36 -32.93 -6.09
C GLY A 244 -2.49 -31.67 -5.95
N PHE A 245 -1.55 -31.40 -6.87
CA PHE A 245 -0.69 -30.23 -6.83
C PHE A 245 -1.22 -29.09 -7.71
N ALA A 246 -0.93 -27.84 -7.32
CA ALA A 246 -1.38 -26.66 -8.04
C ALA A 246 -0.78 -26.56 -9.45
N MET A 247 -1.60 -26.16 -10.41
CA MET A 247 -1.21 -25.95 -11.78
C MET A 247 -0.67 -24.52 -11.97
N LYS A 248 0.56 -24.38 -12.47
CA LYS A 248 1.12 -23.05 -12.79
C LYS A 248 0.41 -22.43 -14.00
N CYS A 249 0.24 -21.10 -13.97
CA CYS A 249 -0.24 -20.35 -15.14
C CYS A 249 0.81 -20.31 -16.24
N GLY A 250 0.33 -20.34 -17.48
CA GLY A 250 1.12 -19.98 -18.66
C GLY A 250 1.20 -18.47 -18.85
N VAL A 251 1.83 -18.06 -19.94
CA VAL A 251 1.88 -16.65 -20.36
C VAL A 251 0.48 -16.19 -20.78
N ASN A 252 0.07 -15.01 -20.30
CA ASN A 252 -1.24 -14.42 -20.53
C ASN A 252 -2.43 -15.20 -19.90
N GLU A 253 -2.17 -16.13 -19.01
CA GLU A 253 -3.23 -16.75 -18.21
C GLU A 253 -3.41 -15.98 -16.90
N PRO A 254 -4.66 -15.62 -16.55
CA PRO A 254 -4.96 -15.06 -15.24
C PRO A 254 -4.78 -16.12 -14.14
N GLY A 255 -4.41 -15.69 -12.93
CA GLY A 255 -4.27 -16.61 -11.81
C GLY A 255 -3.83 -15.94 -10.53
N GLN A 256 -3.86 -16.71 -9.47
CA GLN A 256 -3.51 -16.28 -8.12
C GLN A 256 -1.98 -16.24 -7.94
N VAL A 257 -1.48 -15.15 -7.37
CA VAL A 257 -0.07 -15.05 -6.96
C VAL A 257 0.11 -15.68 -5.59
N LEU A 258 1.03 -16.62 -5.51
CA LEU A 258 1.45 -17.27 -4.27
C LEU A 258 2.90 -16.93 -3.95
N HIS A 259 3.17 -16.68 -2.67
CA HIS A 259 4.52 -16.52 -2.13
C HIS A 259 4.86 -17.71 -1.26
N ARG A 260 6.06 -18.29 -1.48
CA ARG A 260 6.55 -19.40 -0.67
C ARG A 260 6.90 -18.91 0.74
N LEU A 261 6.49 -19.67 1.73
CA LEU A 261 6.90 -19.50 3.12
C LEU A 261 8.02 -20.50 3.41
N ASP A 262 9.11 -20.00 3.97
CA ASP A 262 10.13 -20.87 4.53
C ASP A 262 9.82 -21.12 6.00
N ALA A 263 9.59 -22.37 6.35
CA ALA A 263 9.26 -22.78 7.72
C ALA A 263 10.36 -22.44 8.74
N ASN A 264 11.58 -22.17 8.27
CA ASN A 264 12.71 -21.82 9.11
C ASN A 264 12.95 -20.30 9.27
N LEU A 265 12.22 -19.47 8.50
CA LEU A 265 12.27 -18.03 8.65
C LEU A 265 11.21 -17.55 9.63
N LEU A 266 11.52 -16.48 10.35
CA LEU A 266 10.50 -15.68 11.07
C LEU A 266 9.35 -15.41 10.12
N ASP A 267 8.14 -15.72 10.55
CA ASP A 267 6.95 -15.64 9.72
C ASP A 267 6.75 -14.21 9.18
N PRO A 268 7.02 -13.98 7.89
CA PRO A 268 6.91 -12.64 7.31
C PRO A 268 5.46 -12.24 7.03
N VAL A 269 4.50 -13.17 7.21
CA VAL A 269 3.08 -12.91 6.91
C VAL A 269 2.52 -12.00 8.00
N PRO A 270 2.04 -10.81 7.64
CA PRO A 270 1.37 -9.97 8.61
C PRO A 270 0.13 -10.70 9.13
N GLY A 271 0.10 -10.93 10.43
CA GLY A 271 -1.05 -11.50 11.09
C GLY A 271 -2.19 -10.49 11.24
N TYR A 272 -3.38 -11.00 11.52
CA TYR A 272 -4.50 -10.18 11.95
C TYR A 272 -4.54 -10.10 13.48
N TYR A 273 -4.60 -8.89 14.01
CA TYR A 273 -4.61 -8.66 15.46
C TYR A 273 -5.78 -9.37 16.13
N LYS A 274 -5.46 -10.21 17.13
CA LYS A 274 -6.45 -11.05 17.86
C LYS A 274 -7.34 -11.92 16.96
N ASN A 275 -6.86 -12.28 15.76
CA ASN A 275 -7.59 -13.17 14.84
C ASN A 275 -6.64 -14.19 14.22
N GLU A 276 -6.21 -15.13 15.04
CA GLU A 276 -5.28 -16.19 14.66
C GLU A 276 -5.84 -17.10 13.56
N LYS A 277 -7.12 -17.44 13.66
CA LYS A 277 -7.79 -18.25 12.65
C LYS A 277 -7.65 -17.62 11.26
N ALA A 278 -8.05 -16.37 11.10
CA ALA A 278 -7.95 -15.69 9.80
C ALA A 278 -6.49 -15.54 9.32
N THR A 279 -5.52 -15.49 10.24
CA THR A 279 -4.09 -15.47 9.89
C THR A 279 -3.64 -16.81 9.32
N VAL A 280 -4.07 -17.92 9.93
CA VAL A 280 -3.70 -19.28 9.49
C VAL A 280 -4.43 -19.68 8.22
N ASP A 281 -5.70 -19.32 8.06
CA ASP A 281 -6.53 -19.65 6.89
C ASP A 281 -5.96 -19.12 5.55
N ARG A 282 -5.02 -18.16 5.60
CA ARG A 282 -4.33 -17.64 4.41
C ARG A 282 -3.15 -18.52 3.95
N ARG A 283 -2.76 -19.47 4.76
CA ARG A 283 -1.64 -20.38 4.45
C ARG A 283 -2.17 -21.58 3.67
N ILE A 284 -1.47 -21.93 2.64
CA ILE A 284 -1.81 -23.05 1.75
C ILE A 284 -0.66 -24.04 1.79
N SER A 285 -0.94 -25.27 2.19
CA SER A 285 0.01 -26.37 2.19
C SER A 285 -0.11 -27.23 0.94
N ASP A 286 0.91 -28.01 0.67
CA ASP A 286 0.92 -28.99 -0.41
C ASP A 286 0.59 -28.39 -1.79
N VAL A 287 1.23 -27.24 -2.11
CA VAL A 287 0.96 -26.53 -3.36
C VAL A 287 1.67 -27.19 -4.54
N PHE A 288 3.00 -27.41 -4.47
CA PHE A 288 3.78 -28.05 -5.52
C PHE A 288 4.49 -29.31 -5.08
N LYS A 289 4.63 -29.51 -3.79
CA LYS A 289 5.16 -30.72 -3.18
C LYS A 289 4.60 -30.89 -1.78
N LYS A 290 4.58 -32.13 -1.31
CA LYS A 290 4.11 -32.44 0.05
C LYS A 290 4.94 -31.70 1.10
N GLY A 291 4.25 -30.99 2.01
CA GLY A 291 4.87 -30.24 3.10
C GLY A 291 5.40 -28.85 2.72
N ASP A 292 5.24 -28.37 1.49
CA ASP A 292 5.53 -26.97 1.21
C ASP A 292 4.41 -26.06 1.75
N LEU A 293 4.78 -24.82 2.05
CA LEU A 293 3.87 -23.84 2.64
C LEU A 293 3.93 -22.55 1.83
N TRP A 294 2.75 -22.05 1.50
CA TRP A 294 2.58 -20.87 0.67
C TRP A 294 1.53 -19.94 1.28
N VAL A 295 1.53 -18.68 0.84
CA VAL A 295 0.51 -17.70 1.19
C VAL A 295 0.02 -16.97 -0.05
N GLN A 296 -1.26 -16.70 -0.09
CA GLN A 296 -1.84 -15.84 -1.12
C GLN A 296 -1.38 -14.40 -0.96
N SER A 297 -0.96 -13.79 -2.06
CA SER A 297 -0.55 -12.39 -2.06
C SER A 297 -1.74 -11.45 -1.88
N ILE A 298 -2.83 -11.71 -2.58
CA ILE A 298 -4.06 -10.90 -2.60
C ILE A 298 -5.21 -11.81 -3.00
N SER A 299 -6.38 -11.65 -2.39
CA SER A 299 -7.63 -12.19 -2.91
C SER A 299 -8.05 -11.44 -4.17
N LEU A 300 -8.53 -12.16 -5.21
CA LEU A 300 -9.05 -11.55 -6.44
C LEU A 300 -10.35 -10.75 -6.23
N ALA A 301 -10.88 -10.77 -5.02
CA ALA A 301 -12.13 -10.10 -4.65
C ALA A 301 -11.94 -8.64 -4.18
N ASP A 302 -10.73 -8.08 -4.24
CA ASP A 302 -10.44 -6.69 -3.85
C ASP A 302 -10.15 -5.79 -5.07
#